data_0a7d813d8e01cf348c85ae57ad4d21ff
#
_entry.id   0a7d813d8e01cf348c85ae57ad4d21ff
#
_cell.length_a   1.000
_cell.length_b   1.000
_cell.length_c   1.000
_cell.angle_alpha   90.00
_cell.angle_beta   90.00
_cell.angle_gamma   90.00
#
_symmetry.space_group_name_H-M   'P 1'
#
loop_
_entity.id
_entity.type
_entity.pdbx_description
1 polymer ?
#
loop_
_entity_poly.entity_id
_entity_poly.type
_entity_poly.pdbx_seq_one_letter_code
_entity_poly.pdbx_strand_id
1 'polypeptide(L)'
;MLVDDGSPDRSGEICDEYARKDNRVRVFHKENGGVASARQCGMNNARGEYVIHADPDDWVEPNMLEELYGKAKEENADMIICDVWRDTSKKSTYVKQRLFILEHCVMLKDVFQQLHGSCCNKLVKRACYSKYDVNFPEGLSYGEDTYVSVCLLAHPIKMAYVPKAFYHYVQNVNYSSLTRRPVKILVEQCEKLCDLLRCKLSENQFKEIYPALRYRQACVILTSAGENPYIVTFKKDFEGVRKAILHQNFSFKRKTLFWIAFYISPYIAHFFYTFCR
;
A
#
# COMPACT_ATOMS: atom_id res chain seq x y z
N MET A 1 -19.77 0.94 -1.42
CA MET A 1 -20.00 1.63 -0.13
C MET A 1 -19.13 2.87 -0.11
N LEU A 2 -19.67 3.96 0.39
CA LEU A 2 -18.95 5.20 0.63
C LEU A 2 -18.88 5.40 2.14
N VAL A 3 -17.70 5.68 2.65
CA VAL A 3 -17.47 5.95 4.08
C VAL A 3 -16.95 7.38 4.21
N ASP A 4 -17.74 8.23 4.82
CA ASP A 4 -17.36 9.58 5.17
C ASP A 4 -16.78 9.58 6.59
N ASP A 5 -15.48 9.80 6.70
CA ASP A 5 -14.71 9.77 7.95
C ASP A 5 -14.68 11.16 8.61
N GLY A 6 -15.83 11.83 8.68
CA GLY A 6 -15.96 13.14 9.30
C GLY A 6 -15.32 14.25 8.45
N SER A 7 -15.61 14.27 7.15
CA SER A 7 -15.10 15.28 6.23
C SER A 7 -15.61 16.68 6.60
N PRO A 8 -14.75 17.70 6.64
CA PRO A 8 -15.15 19.07 6.99
C PRO A 8 -15.79 19.84 5.83
N ASP A 9 -15.80 19.27 4.64
CA ASP A 9 -16.33 19.83 3.40
C ASP A 9 -17.64 19.15 2.97
N ARG A 10 -18.06 19.36 1.71
CA ARG A 10 -19.27 18.77 1.17
C ARG A 10 -19.18 17.29 0.78
N SER A 11 -18.10 16.60 1.11
CA SER A 11 -17.88 15.19 0.71
C SER A 11 -19.01 14.28 1.23
N GLY A 12 -19.45 14.46 2.49
CA GLY A 12 -20.57 13.72 3.06
C GLY A 12 -21.88 13.94 2.31
N GLU A 13 -22.22 15.20 1.98
CA GLU A 13 -23.41 15.55 1.19
C GLU A 13 -23.36 14.89 -0.20
N ILE A 14 -22.21 14.89 -0.86
CA ILE A 14 -22.00 14.23 -2.15
C ILE A 14 -22.22 12.73 -2.04
N CYS A 15 -21.74 12.10 -0.99
CA CYS A 15 -21.99 10.68 -0.73
C CYS A 15 -23.50 10.39 -0.66
N ASP A 16 -24.26 11.20 0.08
CA ASP A 16 -25.71 11.07 0.20
C ASP A 16 -26.46 11.30 -1.12
N GLU A 17 -25.97 12.24 -1.94
CA GLU A 17 -26.52 12.45 -3.28
C GLU A 17 -26.41 11.18 -4.15
N TYR A 18 -25.27 10.49 -4.10
CA TYR A 18 -25.08 9.25 -4.84
C TYR A 18 -25.96 8.11 -4.29
N ALA A 19 -26.12 8.02 -2.96
CA ALA A 19 -27.04 7.04 -2.37
C ALA A 19 -28.50 7.25 -2.78
N ARG A 20 -28.93 8.51 -2.97
CA ARG A 20 -30.27 8.82 -3.50
C ARG A 20 -30.45 8.48 -4.99
N LYS A 21 -29.37 8.54 -5.77
CA LYS A 21 -29.38 8.24 -7.22
C LYS A 21 -29.30 6.75 -7.53
N ASP A 22 -28.64 5.97 -6.67
CA ASP A 22 -28.42 4.53 -6.88
C ASP A 22 -28.56 3.77 -5.56
N ASN A 23 -29.59 2.91 -5.47
CA ASN A 23 -29.90 2.12 -4.29
C ASN A 23 -28.84 1.05 -3.94
N ARG A 24 -27.89 0.79 -4.83
CA ARG A 24 -26.72 -0.06 -4.56
C ARG A 24 -25.65 0.68 -3.74
N VAL A 25 -25.66 2.01 -3.76
CA VAL A 25 -24.73 2.86 -2.99
C VAL A 25 -25.23 2.95 -1.55
N ARG A 26 -24.33 2.62 -0.63
CA ARG A 26 -24.57 2.73 0.81
C ARG A 26 -23.54 3.67 1.41
N VAL A 27 -24.00 4.61 2.22
CA VAL A 27 -23.16 5.63 2.87
C VAL A 27 -23.09 5.36 4.38
N PHE A 28 -21.94 5.60 4.94
CA PHE A 28 -21.68 5.53 6.39
C PHE A 28 -20.92 6.79 6.79
N HIS A 29 -21.55 7.60 7.64
CA HIS A 29 -20.91 8.75 8.27
C HIS A 29 -20.38 8.34 9.64
N LYS A 30 -19.17 8.77 9.97
CA LYS A 30 -18.57 8.52 11.28
C LYS A 30 -17.66 9.66 11.69
N GLU A 31 -17.34 9.73 12.98
CA GLU A 31 -16.29 10.62 13.47
C GLU A 31 -14.94 10.26 12.85
N ASN A 32 -14.11 11.29 12.59
CA ASN A 32 -12.82 11.11 11.97
C ASN A 32 -11.92 10.18 12.82
N GLY A 33 -11.50 9.08 12.22
CA GLY A 33 -10.60 8.09 12.80
C GLY A 33 -9.43 7.74 11.88
N GLY A 34 -9.33 8.43 10.74
CA GLY A 34 -8.30 8.23 9.73
C GLY A 34 -8.58 7.05 8.78
N VAL A 35 -7.73 6.94 7.75
CA VAL A 35 -7.92 6.05 6.59
C VAL A 35 -8.14 4.57 6.99
N ALA A 36 -7.40 4.06 7.98
CA ALA A 36 -7.57 2.68 8.45
C ALA A 36 -8.95 2.45 9.09
N SER A 37 -9.42 3.42 9.89
CA SER A 37 -10.74 3.40 10.51
C SER A 37 -11.87 3.45 9.48
N ALA A 38 -11.74 4.31 8.46
CA ALA A 38 -12.69 4.40 7.36
C ALA A 38 -12.76 3.08 6.57
N ARG A 39 -11.61 2.49 6.20
CA ARG A 39 -11.55 1.21 5.50
C ARG A 39 -12.12 0.07 6.35
N GLN A 40 -11.82 0.03 7.65
CA GLN A 40 -12.39 -0.96 8.57
C GLN A 40 -13.91 -0.82 8.68
N CYS A 41 -14.44 0.40 8.75
CA CYS A 41 -15.88 0.65 8.71
C CYS A 41 -16.50 0.08 7.43
N GLY A 42 -15.88 0.31 6.28
CA GLY A 42 -16.27 -0.30 5.00
C GLY A 42 -16.28 -1.83 5.06
N MET A 43 -15.24 -2.44 5.59
CA MET A 43 -15.14 -3.91 5.74
C MET A 43 -16.21 -4.49 6.65
N ASN A 44 -16.47 -3.87 7.79
CA ASN A 44 -17.50 -4.31 8.76
C ASN A 44 -18.90 -4.32 8.14
N ASN A 45 -19.14 -3.45 7.16
CA ASN A 45 -20.44 -3.29 6.49
C ASN A 45 -20.49 -3.95 5.12
N ALA A 46 -19.40 -4.57 4.66
CA ALA A 46 -19.34 -5.25 3.37
C ALA A 46 -20.24 -6.50 3.35
N ARG A 47 -21.01 -6.67 2.26
CA ARG A 47 -21.91 -7.83 2.05
C ARG A 47 -21.53 -8.66 0.83
N GLY A 48 -20.70 -8.14 -0.05
CA GLY A 48 -20.25 -8.82 -1.26
C GLY A 48 -19.44 -10.08 -0.97
N GLU A 49 -19.41 -11.00 -1.92
CA GLU A 49 -18.53 -12.18 -1.88
C GLU A 49 -17.07 -11.74 -1.91
N TYR A 50 -16.76 -10.76 -2.74
CA TYR A 50 -15.45 -10.13 -2.86
C TYR A 50 -15.52 -8.66 -2.47
N VAL A 51 -14.37 -8.11 -2.10
CA VAL A 51 -14.16 -6.69 -1.77
C VAL A 51 -12.94 -6.16 -2.50
N ILE A 52 -13.01 -4.89 -2.90
CA ILE A 52 -11.89 -4.10 -3.40
C ILE A 52 -12.00 -2.70 -2.84
N HIS A 53 -10.88 -2.06 -2.58
CA HIS A 53 -10.84 -0.69 -2.07
C HIS A 53 -10.55 0.29 -3.21
N ALA A 54 -11.18 1.46 -3.15
CA ALA A 54 -10.89 2.58 -4.03
C ALA A 54 -10.73 3.84 -3.18
N ASP A 55 -9.69 4.60 -3.48
CA ASP A 55 -9.43 5.87 -2.82
C ASP A 55 -10.22 6.99 -3.53
N PRO A 56 -10.70 8.02 -2.83
CA PRO A 56 -11.63 9.01 -3.38
C PRO A 56 -10.99 9.98 -4.39
N ASP A 57 -9.68 10.04 -4.46
CA ASP A 57 -8.90 10.84 -5.41
C ASP A 57 -8.45 10.05 -6.67
N ASP A 58 -8.86 8.78 -6.77
CA ASP A 58 -8.54 7.88 -7.87
C ASP A 58 -9.78 7.56 -8.73
N TRP A 59 -9.59 6.86 -9.84
CA TRP A 59 -10.68 6.38 -10.68
C TRP A 59 -10.36 5.00 -11.29
N VAL A 60 -11.39 4.35 -11.83
CA VAL A 60 -11.28 2.98 -12.36
C VAL A 60 -11.89 2.86 -13.74
N GLU A 61 -11.39 1.95 -14.55
CA GLU A 61 -12.01 1.56 -15.81
C GLU A 61 -13.38 0.90 -15.57
N PRO A 62 -14.39 1.19 -16.40
CA PRO A 62 -15.76 0.70 -16.18
C PRO A 62 -15.91 -0.82 -16.10
N ASN A 63 -15.04 -1.58 -16.78
CA ASN A 63 -15.06 -3.03 -16.85
C ASN A 63 -14.18 -3.71 -15.76
N MET A 64 -13.58 -2.95 -14.85
CA MET A 64 -12.66 -3.50 -13.82
C MET A 64 -13.30 -4.61 -13.01
N LEU A 65 -14.48 -4.38 -12.46
CA LEU A 65 -15.14 -5.35 -11.58
C LEU A 65 -15.58 -6.60 -12.35
N GLU A 66 -16.08 -6.45 -13.57
CA GLU A 66 -16.47 -7.57 -14.43
C GLU A 66 -15.29 -8.50 -14.73
N GLU A 67 -14.17 -7.93 -15.18
CA GLU A 67 -12.96 -8.69 -15.53
C GLU A 67 -12.34 -9.38 -14.31
N LEU A 68 -12.22 -8.67 -13.18
CA LEU A 68 -11.63 -9.25 -11.98
C LEU A 68 -12.53 -10.32 -11.35
N TYR A 69 -13.84 -10.08 -11.29
CA TYR A 69 -14.79 -11.06 -10.75
C TYR A 69 -14.92 -12.29 -11.66
N GLY A 70 -14.96 -12.07 -12.98
CA GLY A 70 -14.93 -13.17 -13.97
C GLY A 70 -13.72 -14.07 -13.75
N LYS A 71 -12.53 -13.51 -13.61
CA LYS A 71 -11.28 -14.23 -13.33
C LYS A 71 -11.33 -14.96 -11.98
N ALA A 72 -11.91 -14.31 -10.96
CA ALA A 72 -12.08 -14.92 -9.64
C ALA A 72 -12.92 -16.19 -9.67
N LYS A 73 -14.01 -16.17 -10.45
CA LYS A 73 -14.91 -17.32 -10.60
C LYS A 73 -14.30 -18.41 -11.48
N GLU A 74 -13.65 -18.02 -12.58
CA GLU A 74 -12.97 -18.96 -13.49
C GLU A 74 -11.94 -19.81 -12.75
N GLU A 75 -11.09 -19.17 -11.95
CA GLU A 75 -10.01 -19.85 -11.25
C GLU A 75 -10.38 -20.29 -9.82
N ASN A 76 -11.57 -19.94 -9.32
CA ASN A 76 -11.93 -20.10 -7.91
C ASN A 76 -10.84 -19.52 -7.00
N ALA A 77 -10.43 -18.28 -7.29
CA ALA A 77 -9.34 -17.61 -6.59
C ALA A 77 -9.85 -16.80 -5.39
N ASP A 78 -9.02 -16.71 -4.35
CA ASP A 78 -9.30 -15.90 -3.16
C ASP A 78 -8.86 -14.44 -3.31
N MET A 79 -7.81 -14.20 -4.12
CA MET A 79 -7.30 -12.85 -4.42
C MET A 79 -6.98 -12.73 -5.91
N ILE A 80 -7.49 -11.69 -6.54
CA ILE A 80 -7.20 -11.35 -7.94
C ILE A 80 -6.43 -10.03 -7.96
N ILE A 81 -5.31 -10.04 -8.65
CA ILE A 81 -4.39 -8.89 -8.75
C ILE A 81 -4.43 -8.38 -10.19
N CYS A 82 -4.44 -7.06 -10.37
CA CYS A 82 -4.31 -6.44 -11.68
C CYS A 82 -3.17 -5.41 -11.69
N ASP A 83 -2.79 -4.99 -12.89
CA ASP A 83 -1.87 -3.86 -13.09
C ASP A 83 -2.54 -2.54 -12.73
N VAL A 84 -1.77 -1.47 -12.66
CA VAL A 84 -2.28 -0.13 -12.35
C VAL A 84 -1.75 0.90 -13.35
N TRP A 85 -2.53 1.94 -13.58
CA TRP A 85 -2.07 3.18 -14.16
C TRP A 85 -1.54 4.10 -13.06
N ARG A 86 -0.48 4.81 -13.34
CA ARG A 86 0.00 5.93 -12.54
C ARG A 86 -0.20 7.20 -13.33
N ASP A 87 -1.14 8.00 -12.88
CA ASP A 87 -1.52 9.24 -13.55
C ASP A 87 -0.88 10.43 -12.86
N THR A 88 -0.20 11.23 -13.65
CA THR A 88 0.33 12.52 -13.24
C THR A 88 -0.28 13.60 -14.12
N SER A 89 -0.12 14.88 -13.75
CA SER A 89 -0.55 16.00 -14.60
C SER A 89 0.06 16.00 -16.01
N LYS A 90 1.14 15.24 -16.25
CA LYS A 90 1.88 15.22 -17.52
C LYS A 90 1.64 13.95 -18.33
N LYS A 91 1.40 12.81 -17.68
CA LYS A 91 1.26 11.53 -18.37
C LYS A 91 0.66 10.45 -17.49
N SER A 92 0.01 9.47 -18.13
CA SER A 92 -0.33 8.17 -17.56
C SER A 92 0.79 7.17 -17.85
N THR A 93 1.20 6.42 -16.85
CA THR A 93 2.26 5.40 -16.97
C THR A 93 1.70 4.05 -16.54
N TYR A 94 1.77 3.07 -17.43
CA TYR A 94 1.40 1.69 -17.12
C TYR A 94 2.41 1.08 -16.14
N VAL A 95 1.93 0.56 -15.01
CA VAL A 95 2.75 -0.10 -13.99
C VAL A 95 2.37 -1.57 -13.93
N LYS A 96 3.16 -2.38 -14.61
CA LYS A 96 2.98 -3.83 -14.64
C LYS A 96 3.40 -4.44 -13.31
N GLN A 97 2.53 -5.30 -12.75
CA GLN A 97 2.90 -6.17 -11.64
C GLN A 97 3.70 -7.35 -12.21
N ARG A 98 4.98 -7.43 -11.83
CA ARG A 98 5.88 -8.48 -12.34
C ARG A 98 5.75 -9.76 -11.53
N LEU A 99 4.59 -10.40 -11.63
CA LEU A 99 4.25 -11.59 -10.86
C LEU A 99 4.59 -12.83 -11.68
N PHE A 100 5.70 -13.50 -11.34
CA PHE A 100 6.14 -14.71 -12.01
C PHE A 100 5.58 -15.98 -11.36
N ILE A 101 5.35 -15.94 -10.06
CA ILE A 101 4.86 -17.06 -9.25
C ILE A 101 3.76 -16.53 -8.33
N LEU A 102 2.56 -17.08 -8.45
CA LEU A 102 1.38 -16.71 -7.66
C LEU A 102 1.22 -17.62 -6.42
N GLU A 103 2.30 -17.85 -5.70
CA GLU A 103 2.29 -18.56 -4.43
C GLU A 103 2.38 -17.53 -3.28
N HIS A 104 1.54 -17.69 -2.27
CA HIS A 104 1.43 -16.73 -1.17
C HIS A 104 2.77 -16.47 -0.45
N CYS A 105 3.60 -17.50 -0.25
CA CYS A 105 4.91 -17.37 0.38
C CYS A 105 5.92 -16.57 -0.48
N VAL A 106 5.83 -16.65 -1.82
CA VAL A 106 6.64 -15.86 -2.75
C VAL A 106 6.12 -14.43 -2.79
N MET A 107 4.79 -14.27 -2.92
CA MET A 107 4.13 -12.97 -2.98
C MET A 107 4.29 -12.16 -1.70
N LEU A 108 4.39 -12.81 -0.54
CA LEU A 108 4.68 -12.17 0.74
C LEU A 108 6.00 -11.38 0.70
N LYS A 109 7.02 -11.91 0.02
CA LYS A 109 8.30 -11.21 -0.19
C LYS A 109 8.18 -10.11 -1.23
N ASP A 110 7.40 -10.35 -2.28
CA ASP A 110 7.25 -9.45 -3.41
C ASP A 110 6.39 -8.21 -3.11
N VAL A 111 5.57 -8.22 -2.05
CA VAL A 111 4.70 -7.10 -1.67
C VAL A 111 5.45 -5.78 -1.45
N PHE A 112 6.73 -5.84 -1.17
CA PHE A 112 7.59 -4.66 -1.00
C PHE A 112 8.46 -4.35 -2.22
N GLN A 113 8.45 -5.20 -3.26
CA GLN A 113 9.36 -5.11 -4.39
C GLN A 113 8.66 -4.95 -5.73
N GLN A 114 7.84 -5.92 -6.09
CA GLN A 114 7.24 -6.05 -7.42
C GLN A 114 5.73 -5.92 -7.40
N LEU A 115 5.11 -6.31 -6.29
CA LEU A 115 3.68 -6.16 -6.08
C LEU A 115 3.40 -4.78 -5.48
N HIS A 116 2.44 -4.07 -6.06
CA HIS A 116 1.94 -2.84 -5.46
C HIS A 116 1.31 -3.14 -4.10
N GLY A 117 1.78 -2.48 -3.03
CA GLY A 117 1.34 -2.75 -1.65
C GLY A 117 -0.10 -2.33 -1.36
N SER A 118 -0.72 -1.51 -2.22
CA SER A 118 -2.09 -1.00 -2.04
C SER A 118 -3.16 -2.09 -2.19
N CYS A 119 -4.31 -1.86 -1.56
CA CYS A 119 -5.50 -2.69 -1.70
C CYS A 119 -6.32 -2.37 -2.97
N CYS A 120 -6.02 -1.28 -3.68
CA CYS A 120 -6.82 -0.78 -4.80
C CYS A 120 -6.78 -1.66 -6.06
N ASN A 121 -5.73 -2.46 -6.23
CA ASN A 121 -5.58 -3.38 -7.37
C ASN A 121 -5.75 -4.85 -6.99
N LYS A 122 -6.39 -5.12 -5.85
CA LYS A 122 -6.62 -6.47 -5.33
C LYS A 122 -8.10 -6.68 -5.02
N LEU A 123 -8.77 -7.51 -5.82
CA LEU A 123 -10.11 -8.01 -5.50
C LEU A 123 -9.95 -9.23 -4.60
N VAL A 124 -10.41 -9.17 -3.35
CA VAL A 124 -10.18 -10.20 -2.34
C VAL A 124 -11.50 -10.79 -1.86
N LYS A 125 -11.56 -12.11 -1.74
CA LYS A 125 -12.71 -12.82 -1.18
C LYS A 125 -12.90 -12.40 0.28
N ARG A 126 -14.05 -11.78 0.58
CA ARG A 126 -14.33 -11.20 1.89
C ARG A 126 -14.14 -12.18 3.04
N ALA A 127 -14.47 -13.46 2.83
CA ALA A 127 -14.28 -14.51 3.83
C ALA A 127 -12.82 -14.69 4.28
N CYS A 128 -11.82 -14.31 3.47
CA CYS A 128 -10.42 -14.40 3.87
C CYS A 128 -10.09 -13.46 5.03
N TYR A 129 -10.71 -12.29 5.07
CA TYR A 129 -10.50 -11.32 6.17
C TYR A 129 -10.95 -11.90 7.52
N SER A 130 -12.15 -12.48 7.58
CA SER A 130 -12.65 -13.10 8.81
C SER A 130 -11.96 -14.41 9.15
N LYS A 131 -11.65 -15.25 8.13
CA LYS A 131 -10.97 -16.54 8.33
C LYS A 131 -9.58 -16.39 8.94
N TYR A 132 -8.85 -15.34 8.55
CA TYR A 132 -7.47 -15.13 8.97
C TYR A 132 -7.32 -13.95 9.95
N ASP A 133 -8.44 -13.45 10.45
CA ASP A 133 -8.47 -12.30 11.40
C ASP A 133 -7.64 -11.12 10.89
N VAL A 134 -7.90 -10.69 9.66
CA VAL A 134 -7.22 -9.56 9.02
C VAL A 134 -8.11 -8.34 9.07
N ASN A 135 -7.65 -7.30 9.76
CA ASN A 135 -8.33 -6.04 9.95
C ASN A 135 -7.42 -4.87 9.59
N PHE A 136 -7.99 -3.71 9.26
CA PHE A 136 -7.21 -2.48 9.13
C PHE A 136 -6.81 -1.99 10.52
N PRO A 137 -5.51 -1.84 10.83
CA PRO A 137 -5.06 -1.54 12.18
C PRO A 137 -5.30 -0.07 12.54
N GLU A 138 -5.95 0.16 13.66
CA GLU A 138 -6.25 1.50 14.15
C GLU A 138 -4.98 2.34 14.36
N GLY A 139 -5.05 3.62 13.96
CA GLY A 139 -3.96 4.58 14.09
C GLY A 139 -2.75 4.30 13.19
N LEU A 140 -2.81 3.35 12.25
CA LEU A 140 -1.85 3.21 11.17
C LEU A 140 -2.37 3.99 9.95
N SER A 141 -1.73 5.10 9.61
CA SER A 141 -2.15 6.00 8.53
C SER A 141 -1.17 6.06 7.36
N TYR A 142 -0.13 5.21 7.39
CA TYR A 142 0.83 5.03 6.31
C TYR A 142 1.30 3.58 6.26
N GLY A 143 0.74 2.82 5.31
CA GLY A 143 1.04 1.40 5.10
C GLY A 143 0.01 0.44 5.70
N GLU A 144 -1.18 0.92 6.04
CA GLU A 144 -2.31 0.12 6.50
C GLU A 144 -2.79 -0.89 5.45
N ASP A 145 -2.73 -0.51 4.18
CA ASP A 145 -2.98 -1.35 3.02
C ASP A 145 -1.88 -2.41 2.82
N THR A 146 -0.63 -2.02 3.02
CA THR A 146 0.51 -2.94 3.02
C THR A 146 0.39 -3.95 4.16
N TYR A 147 0.00 -3.51 5.35
CA TYR A 147 -0.27 -4.40 6.49
C TYR A 147 -1.32 -5.46 6.14
N VAL A 148 -2.46 -5.04 5.60
CA VAL A 148 -3.54 -5.96 5.20
C VAL A 148 -3.08 -6.93 4.11
N SER A 149 -2.38 -6.44 3.09
CA SER A 149 -1.83 -7.27 2.02
C SER A 149 -0.85 -8.32 2.54
N VAL A 150 0.06 -7.94 3.44
CA VAL A 150 1.01 -8.86 4.08
C VAL A 150 0.29 -9.89 4.94
N CYS A 151 -0.67 -9.47 5.77
CA CYS A 151 -1.43 -10.39 6.62
C CYS A 151 -2.21 -11.44 5.80
N LEU A 152 -2.82 -11.04 4.68
CA LEU A 152 -3.50 -11.99 3.77
C LEU A 152 -2.50 -12.96 3.13
N LEU A 153 -1.38 -12.45 2.61
CA LEU A 153 -0.34 -13.24 1.94
C LEU A 153 0.45 -14.16 2.89
N ALA A 154 0.36 -13.94 4.20
CA ALA A 154 0.92 -14.84 5.20
C ALA A 154 0.19 -16.19 5.27
N HIS A 155 -0.96 -16.32 4.62
CA HIS A 155 -1.81 -17.50 4.65
C HIS A 155 -1.95 -18.15 3.26
N PRO A 156 -2.31 -19.44 3.19
CA PRO A 156 -2.47 -20.17 1.93
C PRO A 156 -3.75 -19.73 1.21
N ILE A 157 -3.69 -18.58 0.53
CA ILE A 157 -4.74 -18.04 -0.33
C ILE A 157 -4.42 -18.37 -1.80
N LYS A 158 -5.44 -18.73 -2.57
CA LYS A 158 -5.33 -18.96 -4.01
C LYS A 158 -5.40 -17.62 -4.75
N MET A 159 -4.40 -17.34 -5.56
CA MET A 159 -4.31 -16.07 -6.29
C MET A 159 -4.45 -16.26 -7.80
N ALA A 160 -4.98 -15.23 -8.45
CA ALA A 160 -5.01 -15.10 -9.90
C ALA A 160 -4.50 -13.69 -10.31
N TYR A 161 -4.06 -13.58 -11.54
CA TYR A 161 -3.55 -12.33 -12.08
C TYR A 161 -4.20 -11.99 -13.41
N VAL A 162 -4.64 -10.76 -13.54
CA VAL A 162 -5.14 -10.19 -14.79
C VAL A 162 -4.11 -9.17 -15.28
N PRO A 163 -3.37 -9.42 -16.37
CA PRO A 163 -2.31 -8.54 -16.86
C PRO A 163 -2.86 -7.32 -17.62
N LYS A 164 -3.81 -6.63 -17.00
CA LYS A 164 -4.45 -5.40 -17.47
C LYS A 164 -4.51 -4.39 -16.35
N ALA A 165 -4.33 -3.11 -16.65
CA ALA A 165 -4.49 -2.03 -15.69
C ALA A 165 -5.91 -1.47 -15.78
N PHE A 166 -6.59 -1.43 -14.65
CA PHE A 166 -7.95 -0.90 -14.52
C PHE A 166 -8.05 0.22 -13.50
N TYR A 167 -7.11 0.29 -12.58
CA TYR A 167 -7.09 1.28 -11.53
C TYR A 167 -6.12 2.40 -11.88
N HIS A 168 -6.59 3.63 -11.83
CA HIS A 168 -5.82 4.84 -12.09
C HIS A 168 -5.44 5.51 -10.79
N TYR A 169 -4.20 5.28 -10.35
CA TYR A 169 -3.62 5.93 -9.19
C TYR A 169 -3.16 7.34 -9.56
N VAL A 170 -3.94 8.33 -9.11
CA VAL A 170 -3.74 9.74 -9.45
C VAL A 170 -2.69 10.36 -8.54
N GLN A 171 -1.51 10.58 -9.06
CA GLN A 171 -0.42 11.29 -8.37
C GLN A 171 -0.49 12.78 -8.65
N ASN A 172 -1.54 13.42 -8.21
CA ASN A 172 -1.62 14.84 -8.30
C ASN A 172 -1.03 15.53 -7.06
N VAL A 173 -0.81 16.78 -7.25
CA VAL A 173 -0.20 17.77 -6.39
C VAL A 173 -1.08 18.06 -5.17
N ASN A 174 -1.75 17.06 -4.60
CA ASN A 174 -2.46 17.27 -3.36
C ASN A 174 -1.44 17.42 -2.23
N TYR A 175 -1.26 18.65 -1.75
CA TYR A 175 -0.33 19.00 -0.66
C TYR A 175 -0.71 18.32 0.67
N SER A 176 -1.94 17.86 0.82
CA SER A 176 -2.45 17.14 1.99
C SER A 176 -2.26 15.61 1.94
N SER A 177 -1.59 15.07 0.92
CA SER A 177 -1.33 13.63 0.79
C SER A 177 -0.63 13.05 2.01
N LEU A 178 -1.11 11.91 2.51
CA LEU A 178 -0.52 11.17 3.62
C LEU A 178 0.95 10.80 3.39
N THR A 179 1.35 10.62 2.15
CA THR A 179 2.74 10.29 1.76
C THR A 179 3.70 11.48 1.80
N ARG A 180 3.19 12.69 2.02
CA ARG A 180 3.96 13.95 2.10
C ARG A 180 4.06 14.52 3.51
N ARG A 181 3.65 13.76 4.51
CA ARG A 181 3.79 14.14 5.92
C ARG A 181 5.26 14.33 6.31
N PRO A 182 5.54 15.05 7.39
CA PRO A 182 6.90 15.19 7.94
C PRO A 182 7.56 13.82 8.13
N VAL A 183 8.85 13.75 7.84
CA VAL A 183 9.63 12.49 7.92
C VAL A 183 9.49 11.79 9.27
N LYS A 184 9.42 12.54 10.36
CA LYS A 184 9.23 11.99 11.71
C LYS A 184 7.96 11.14 11.77
N ILE A 185 6.83 11.67 11.32
CA ILE A 185 5.54 10.95 11.29
C ILE A 185 5.64 9.70 10.43
N LEU A 186 6.24 9.81 9.24
CA LEU A 186 6.37 8.67 8.33
C LEU A 186 7.28 7.57 8.90
N VAL A 187 8.35 7.93 9.61
CA VAL A 187 9.24 6.97 10.27
C VAL A 187 8.51 6.27 11.43
N GLU A 188 7.80 7.01 12.28
CA GLU A 188 6.98 6.45 13.36
C GLU A 188 5.92 5.47 12.81
N GLN A 189 5.29 5.79 11.67
CA GLN A 189 4.35 4.88 11.02
C GLN A 189 5.03 3.63 10.44
N CYS A 190 6.25 3.73 9.90
CA CYS A 190 7.03 2.57 9.48
C CYS A 190 7.40 1.66 10.66
N GLU A 191 7.73 2.23 11.80
CA GLU A 191 8.02 1.47 13.03
C GLU A 191 6.76 0.78 13.55
N LYS A 192 5.64 1.51 13.62
CA LYS A 192 4.34 0.93 14.00
C LYS A 192 3.93 -0.23 13.07
N LEU A 193 4.09 -0.06 11.75
CA LEU A 193 3.85 -1.15 10.79
C LEU A 193 4.73 -2.37 11.08
N CYS A 194 6.01 -2.15 11.35
CA CYS A 194 6.96 -3.21 11.66
C CYS A 194 6.56 -3.97 12.93
N ASP A 195 6.18 -3.27 14.00
CA ASP A 195 5.77 -3.88 15.27
C ASP A 195 4.46 -4.66 15.14
N LEU A 196 3.47 -4.10 14.45
CA LEU A 196 2.20 -4.79 14.16
C LEU A 196 2.43 -6.08 13.37
N LEU A 197 3.28 -6.06 12.33
CA LEU A 197 3.60 -7.26 11.55
C LEU A 197 4.44 -8.26 12.35
N ARG A 198 5.29 -7.81 13.24
CA ARG A 198 6.02 -8.70 14.17
C ARG A 198 5.10 -9.50 15.07
N CYS A 199 4.02 -8.87 15.56
CA CYS A 199 3.01 -9.54 16.39
C CYS A 199 2.10 -10.47 15.61
N LYS A 200 1.88 -10.19 14.31
CA LYS A 200 0.88 -10.92 13.49
C LYS A 200 1.47 -12.11 12.73
N LEU A 201 2.75 -12.06 12.37
CA LEU A 201 3.43 -13.08 11.55
C LEU A 201 4.16 -14.10 12.42
N SER A 202 4.39 -15.28 11.88
CA SER A 202 5.36 -16.21 12.47
C SER A 202 6.78 -15.62 12.41
N GLU A 203 7.66 -16.09 13.29
CA GLU A 203 9.04 -15.62 13.34
C GLU A 203 9.77 -15.76 11.98
N ASN A 204 9.54 -16.87 11.28
CA ASN A 204 10.14 -17.09 9.96
C ASN A 204 9.61 -16.13 8.90
N GLN A 205 8.29 -15.94 8.82
CA GLN A 205 7.68 -14.99 7.90
C GLN A 205 8.17 -13.56 8.17
N PHE A 206 8.23 -13.17 9.44
CA PHE A 206 8.72 -11.85 9.82
C PHE A 206 10.20 -11.65 9.43
N LYS A 207 11.07 -12.63 9.71
CA LYS A 207 12.49 -12.60 9.31
C LYS A 207 12.66 -12.42 7.80
N GLU A 208 11.80 -13.06 7.01
CA GLU A 208 11.86 -12.96 5.54
C GLU A 208 11.53 -11.56 5.01
N ILE A 209 10.53 -10.87 5.59
CA ILE A 209 10.10 -9.54 5.13
C ILE A 209 10.81 -8.38 5.85
N TYR A 210 11.45 -8.62 6.98
CA TYR A 210 12.08 -7.58 7.79
C TYR A 210 13.06 -6.69 7.00
N PRO A 211 13.94 -7.22 6.13
CA PRO A 211 14.81 -6.38 5.33
C PRO A 211 14.05 -5.43 4.39
N ALA A 212 12.90 -5.85 3.87
CA ALA A 212 12.08 -5.04 3.00
C ALA A 212 11.29 -3.95 3.76
N LEU A 213 10.85 -4.22 4.98
CA LEU A 213 10.31 -3.22 5.89
C LEU A 213 11.34 -2.15 6.23
N ARG A 214 12.55 -2.56 6.57
CA ARG A 214 13.68 -1.64 6.84
C ARG A 214 14.07 -0.84 5.60
N TYR A 215 14.05 -1.46 4.42
CA TYR A 215 14.25 -0.74 3.16
C TYR A 215 13.19 0.35 2.94
N ARG A 216 11.91 0.06 3.19
CA ARG A 216 10.83 1.07 3.09
C ARG A 216 11.10 2.27 4.00
N GLN A 217 11.49 2.03 5.26
CA GLN A 217 11.85 3.08 6.21
C GLN A 217 13.08 3.87 5.73
N ALA A 218 14.11 3.19 5.25
CA ALA A 218 15.30 3.82 4.68
C ALA A 218 14.96 4.69 3.45
N CYS A 219 14.03 4.24 2.58
CA CYS A 219 13.52 5.06 1.49
C CYS A 219 12.85 6.34 2.02
N VAL A 220 11.96 6.24 3.02
CA VAL A 220 11.30 7.39 3.63
C VAL A 220 12.34 8.40 4.12
N ILE A 221 13.35 7.95 4.86
CA ILE A 221 14.40 8.83 5.38
C ILE A 221 15.19 9.49 4.24
N LEU A 222 15.63 8.75 3.24
CA LEU A 222 16.46 9.31 2.17
C LEU A 222 15.69 10.20 1.19
N THR A 223 14.36 10.06 1.09
CA THR A 223 13.57 10.72 0.04
C THR A 223 12.62 11.80 0.56
N SER A 224 12.47 11.94 1.87
CA SER A 224 11.64 13.00 2.47
C SER A 224 12.32 14.36 2.36
N ALA A 225 11.54 15.38 2.02
CA ALA A 225 12.01 16.76 2.01
C ALA A 225 11.96 17.40 3.42
N GLY A 226 12.75 18.45 3.64
CA GLY A 226 12.79 19.24 4.88
C GLY A 226 13.77 18.71 5.90
N GLU A 227 13.63 19.15 7.16
CA GLU A 227 14.46 18.72 8.27
C GLU A 227 14.34 17.20 8.51
N ASN A 228 15.48 16.55 8.56
CA ASN A 228 15.55 15.09 8.64
C ASN A 228 16.59 14.63 9.66
N PRO A 229 16.22 14.52 10.93
CA PRO A 229 17.16 14.14 12.00
C PRO A 229 17.68 12.72 11.87
N TYR A 230 16.95 11.83 11.17
CA TYR A 230 17.31 10.43 11.01
C TYR A 230 18.50 10.19 10.06
N ILE A 231 18.90 11.19 9.28
CA ILE A 231 20.07 11.08 8.40
C ILE A 231 21.36 10.92 9.21
N VAL A 232 21.44 11.55 10.38
CA VAL A 232 22.62 11.50 11.26
C VAL A 232 22.93 10.07 11.69
N THR A 233 21.91 9.33 12.09
CA THR A 233 22.04 7.96 12.61
C THR A 233 21.87 6.88 11.55
N PHE A 234 21.56 7.25 10.30
CA PHE A 234 21.18 6.34 9.21
C PHE A 234 22.08 5.11 9.07
N LYS A 235 23.41 5.31 9.02
CA LYS A 235 24.35 4.20 8.85
C LYS A 235 24.30 3.21 10.01
N LYS A 236 24.21 3.72 11.24
CA LYS A 236 24.12 2.92 12.46
C LYS A 236 22.81 2.14 12.50
N ASP A 237 21.68 2.83 12.24
CA ASP A 237 20.35 2.26 12.36
C ASP A 237 20.06 1.15 11.33
N PHE A 238 20.76 1.17 10.19
CA PHE A 238 20.59 0.20 9.10
C PHE A 238 21.80 -0.74 8.90
N GLU A 239 22.80 -0.75 9.78
CA GLU A 239 23.99 -1.56 9.62
C GLU A 239 23.68 -3.05 9.52
N GLY A 240 22.82 -3.58 10.42
CA GLY A 240 22.43 -4.99 10.46
C GLY A 240 21.66 -5.48 9.22
N VAL A 241 21.04 -4.58 8.47
CA VAL A 241 20.24 -4.91 7.26
C VAL A 241 20.86 -4.39 5.96
N ARG A 242 21.99 -3.70 6.03
CA ARG A 242 22.63 -3.05 4.88
C ARG A 242 22.84 -3.98 3.69
N LYS A 243 23.43 -5.15 3.92
CA LYS A 243 23.66 -6.14 2.85
C LYS A 243 22.36 -6.61 2.24
N ALA A 244 21.36 -6.95 3.06
CA ALA A 244 20.06 -7.40 2.61
C ALA A 244 19.31 -6.34 1.78
N ILE A 245 19.39 -5.06 2.16
CA ILE A 245 18.84 -3.94 1.39
C ILE A 245 19.52 -3.83 0.01
N LEU A 246 20.85 -3.91 -0.04
CA LEU A 246 21.60 -3.77 -1.30
C LEU A 246 21.41 -4.95 -2.27
N HIS A 247 21.07 -6.14 -1.75
CA HIS A 247 20.77 -7.33 -2.58
C HIS A 247 19.34 -7.36 -3.11
N GLN A 248 18.47 -6.44 -2.72
CA GLN A 248 17.12 -6.35 -3.25
C GLN A 248 17.12 -6.05 -4.76
N ASN A 249 16.10 -6.52 -5.47
CA ASN A 249 16.00 -6.33 -6.93
C ASN A 249 15.45 -4.95 -7.30
N PHE A 250 16.26 -3.90 -7.10
CA PHE A 250 15.91 -2.52 -7.40
C PHE A 250 16.48 -2.01 -8.71
N SER A 251 15.90 -0.90 -9.20
CA SER A 251 16.49 -0.17 -10.31
C SER A 251 17.92 0.30 -10.00
N PHE A 252 18.75 0.43 -11.03
CA PHE A 252 20.13 0.91 -10.90
C PHE A 252 20.22 2.23 -10.10
N LYS A 253 19.36 3.20 -10.41
CA LYS A 253 19.31 4.49 -9.68
C LYS A 253 19.12 4.30 -8.16
N ARG A 254 18.22 3.41 -7.75
CA ARG A 254 17.97 3.13 -6.33
C ARG A 254 19.15 2.42 -5.68
N LYS A 255 19.74 1.44 -6.36
CA LYS A 255 20.96 0.76 -5.85
C LYS A 255 22.10 1.75 -5.62
N THR A 256 22.34 2.65 -6.57
CA THR A 256 23.35 3.70 -6.45
C THR A 256 23.07 4.64 -5.28
N LEU A 257 21.80 5.07 -5.12
CA LEU A 257 21.40 5.93 -3.99
C LEU A 257 21.73 5.27 -2.64
N PHE A 258 21.34 4.01 -2.46
CA PHE A 258 21.63 3.27 -1.22
C PHE A 258 23.10 2.98 -1.04
N TRP A 259 23.82 2.69 -2.10
CA TRP A 259 25.27 2.51 -2.04
C TRP A 259 25.97 3.80 -1.56
N ILE A 260 25.62 4.95 -2.12
CA ILE A 260 26.11 6.25 -1.65
C ILE A 260 25.76 6.48 -0.18
N ALA A 261 24.50 6.21 0.23
CA ALA A 261 24.06 6.41 1.60
C ALA A 261 24.85 5.57 2.59
N PHE A 262 25.15 4.31 2.27
CA PHE A 262 25.83 3.40 3.19
C PHE A 262 27.34 3.56 3.19
N TYR A 263 27.97 3.77 2.04
CA TYR A 263 29.43 3.71 1.92
C TYR A 263 30.10 5.09 1.82
N ILE A 264 29.38 6.10 1.36
CA ILE A 264 29.88 7.48 1.27
C ILE A 264 29.23 8.33 2.36
N SER A 265 28.02 8.84 2.08
CA SER A 265 27.30 9.70 3.00
C SER A 265 25.79 9.64 2.75
N PRO A 266 24.96 9.45 3.79
CA PRO A 266 23.51 9.55 3.66
C PRO A 266 23.06 10.98 3.33
N TYR A 267 23.80 12.01 3.74
CA TYR A 267 23.54 13.40 3.36
C TYR A 267 23.72 13.65 1.87
N ILE A 268 24.79 13.09 1.27
CA ILE A 268 25.03 13.19 -0.17
C ILE A 268 23.93 12.45 -0.93
N ALA A 269 23.55 11.25 -0.51
CA ALA A 269 22.45 10.50 -1.11
C ALA A 269 21.12 11.28 -1.05
N HIS A 270 20.79 11.85 0.11
CA HIS A 270 19.60 12.67 0.30
C HIS A 270 19.61 13.92 -0.60
N PHE A 271 20.74 14.64 -0.67
CA PHE A 271 20.92 15.80 -1.53
C PHE A 271 20.67 15.43 -3.00
N PHE A 272 21.32 14.40 -3.53
CA PHE A 272 21.11 13.96 -4.91
C PHE A 272 19.66 13.58 -5.20
N TYR A 273 18.98 12.94 -4.26
CA TYR A 273 17.58 12.61 -4.47
C TYR A 273 16.67 13.84 -4.48
N THR A 274 16.93 14.80 -3.61
CA THR A 274 16.05 15.98 -3.42
C THR A 274 16.25 17.03 -4.50
N PHE A 275 17.49 17.25 -4.95
CA PHE A 275 17.85 18.36 -5.85
C PHE A 275 18.18 17.92 -7.30
N CYS A 276 18.38 16.63 -7.56
CA CYS A 276 18.71 16.09 -8.90
C CYS A 276 17.59 15.19 -9.47
N ARG A 277 16.36 15.46 -9.10
CA ARG A 277 15.13 14.77 -9.56
C ARG A 277 14.79 15.04 -11.01
#